data_60c2f3b630e7c6c6591cbd49e7bea6f3
#
_entry.id   60c2f3b630e7c6c6591cbd49e7bea6f3
#
_cell.length_a   1.000
_cell.length_b   1.000
_cell.length_c   1.000
_cell.angle_alpha   90.00
_cell.angle_beta   90.00
_cell.angle_gamma   90.00
#
_symmetry.space_group_name_H-M   'P 1'
#
loop_
_entity.id
_entity.type
_entity.pdbx_description
1 polymer ?
#
loop_
_entity_poly.entity_id
_entity_poly.type
_entity_poly.pdbx_seq_one_letter_code
_entity_poly.pdbx_strand_id
1 'polypeptide(L)'
;TEKKNFLSELMFWLNSMDASYKITLCNEYQSVEKFLASIRNERNEREYPDIAKGIRQWQESKLADANSTVRTLRYLTITCRADSLDQANIYFRALEPMIEDAFAGWGSDIAVLGTLDRFRVLHGMLRPGEEFPQAVLRDALQDWKSDVLPRSIQQFNDYLILGDTMMTVLTATQYRKSLDTDTFLHTLSSLSYPSFVTLDFAPVQQEVINDKLVAMHMNNEREINDEIEQKRQAGQIVTSPSYTKKKRRDEIEEYIEMVDANDEKGVFLNLLV
;
A
#
# COMPACT_ATOMS: atom_id res chain seq x y z
N THR A 1 0.62 9.78 23.84
CA THR A 1 0.26 8.44 24.39
C THR A 1 -0.60 7.66 23.41
N GLU A 2 -1.71 8.20 22.90
CA GLU A 2 -2.62 7.48 21.97
C GLU A 2 -1.93 7.04 20.67
N LYS A 3 -1.18 7.93 20.02
CA LYS A 3 -0.43 7.57 18.78
C LYS A 3 0.60 6.45 18.99
N LYS A 4 1.25 6.41 20.16
CA LYS A 4 2.21 5.35 20.47
C LYS A 4 1.52 4.02 20.70
N ASN A 5 0.37 4.03 21.38
CA ASN A 5 -0.43 2.82 21.60
C ASN A 5 -0.95 2.26 20.27
N PHE A 6 -1.53 3.13 19.42
CA PHE A 6 -1.97 2.75 18.08
C PHE A 6 -0.83 2.14 17.24
N LEU A 7 0.35 2.76 17.25
CA LEU A 7 1.49 2.25 16.50
C LEU A 7 1.92 0.87 17.01
N SER A 8 1.95 0.67 18.33
CA SER A 8 2.28 -0.63 18.92
C SER A 8 1.23 -1.70 18.57
N GLU A 9 -0.05 -1.36 18.63
CA GLU A 9 -1.14 -2.27 18.24
C GLU A 9 -1.09 -2.61 16.74
N LEU A 10 -0.82 -1.61 15.91
CA LEU A 10 -0.65 -1.83 14.47
C LEU A 10 0.56 -2.73 14.17
N MET A 11 1.69 -2.50 14.81
CA MET A 11 2.88 -3.36 14.67
C MET A 11 2.59 -4.79 15.13
N PHE A 12 1.93 -4.94 16.28
CA PHE A 12 1.52 -6.26 16.75
C PHE A 12 0.60 -6.97 15.76
N TRP A 13 -0.39 -6.26 15.22
CA TRP A 13 -1.30 -6.80 14.22
C TRP A 13 -0.57 -7.20 12.93
N LEU A 14 0.31 -6.33 12.42
CA LEU A 14 1.12 -6.61 11.23
C LEU A 14 1.99 -7.88 11.42
N ASN A 15 2.56 -8.05 12.61
CA ASN A 15 3.41 -9.21 12.94
C ASN A 15 2.60 -10.48 13.21
N SER A 16 1.33 -10.37 13.60
CA SER A 16 0.46 -11.52 13.81
C SER A 16 -0.03 -12.17 12.53
N MET A 17 0.07 -11.47 11.40
CA MET A 17 -0.40 -11.95 10.11
C MET A 17 0.55 -12.98 9.49
N ASP A 18 0.03 -14.19 9.22
CA ASP A 18 0.78 -15.27 8.56
C ASP A 18 0.68 -15.24 7.03
N ALA A 19 -0.18 -14.40 6.48
CA ALA A 19 -0.41 -14.26 5.05
C ALA A 19 0.26 -13.01 4.49
N SER A 20 0.61 -13.04 3.22
CA SER A 20 0.99 -11.83 2.50
C SER A 20 -0.22 -10.92 2.35
N TYR A 21 -0.04 -9.64 2.61
CA TYR A 21 -1.08 -8.64 2.46
C TYR A 21 -0.59 -7.39 1.74
N LYS A 22 -1.52 -6.71 1.14
CA LYS A 22 -1.28 -5.52 0.34
C LYS A 22 -2.23 -4.42 0.77
N ILE A 23 -1.68 -3.25 1.08
CA ILE A 23 -2.46 -2.04 1.31
C ILE A 23 -2.37 -1.19 0.05
N THR A 24 -3.52 -0.90 -0.54
CA THR A 24 -3.62 -0.04 -1.73
C THR A 24 -4.37 1.23 -1.36
N LEU A 25 -3.71 2.37 -1.56
CA LEU A 25 -4.32 3.69 -1.52
C LEU A 25 -4.65 4.09 -2.95
N CYS A 26 -5.93 4.29 -3.22
CA CYS A 26 -6.43 4.62 -4.55
C CYS A 26 -7.01 6.04 -4.51
N ASN A 27 -6.38 6.96 -5.20
CA ASN A 27 -6.90 8.29 -5.42
C ASN A 27 -7.62 8.32 -6.78
N GLU A 28 -8.91 8.53 -6.76
CA GLU A 28 -9.74 8.58 -7.96
C GLU A 28 -10.48 9.91 -8.08
N TYR A 29 -10.72 10.35 -9.30
CA TYR A 29 -11.56 11.51 -9.51
C TYR A 29 -13.01 11.18 -9.15
N GLN A 30 -13.57 11.99 -8.28
CA GLN A 30 -15.00 11.97 -8.04
C GLN A 30 -15.68 12.92 -9.02
N SER A 31 -16.66 12.42 -9.76
CA SER A 31 -17.49 13.30 -10.59
C SER A 31 -18.20 14.33 -9.71
N VAL A 32 -17.90 15.60 -9.93
CA VAL A 32 -18.55 16.73 -9.23
C VAL A 32 -20.07 16.63 -9.35
N GLU A 33 -20.57 16.26 -10.51
CA GLU A 33 -22.00 16.10 -10.77
C GLU A 33 -22.61 14.98 -9.91
N LYS A 34 -21.93 13.81 -9.81
CA LYS A 34 -22.39 12.71 -8.96
C LYS A 34 -22.33 13.06 -7.49
N PHE A 35 -21.28 13.76 -7.06
CA PHE A 35 -21.19 14.23 -5.67
C PHE A 35 -22.31 15.21 -5.37
N LEU A 36 -22.53 16.22 -6.21
CA LEU A 36 -23.64 17.18 -6.05
C LEU A 36 -25.00 16.49 -6.08
N ALA A 37 -25.18 15.48 -6.93
CA ALA A 37 -26.40 14.68 -6.94
C ALA A 37 -26.62 13.90 -5.65
N SER A 38 -25.55 13.37 -5.03
CA SER A 38 -25.64 12.60 -3.78
C SER A 38 -26.03 13.42 -2.55
N ILE A 39 -25.68 14.71 -2.54
CA ILE A 39 -26.02 15.64 -1.45
C ILE A 39 -27.29 16.44 -1.74
N ARG A 40 -27.91 16.18 -2.89
CA ARG A 40 -29.12 16.86 -3.34
C ARG A 40 -30.31 16.50 -2.42
N ASN A 41 -30.97 17.54 -1.91
CA ASN A 41 -32.21 17.38 -1.18
C ASN A 41 -33.38 17.90 -2.02
N GLU A 42 -34.04 17.00 -2.75
CA GLU A 42 -35.15 17.34 -3.64
C GLU A 42 -36.31 18.06 -2.95
N ARG A 43 -36.57 17.78 -1.66
CA ARG A 43 -37.60 18.44 -0.90
C ARG A 43 -37.26 19.91 -0.70
N ASN A 44 -36.05 20.22 -0.27
CA ASN A 44 -35.61 21.60 -0.05
C ASN A 44 -35.55 22.40 -1.35
N GLU A 45 -35.19 21.75 -2.46
CA GLU A 45 -35.17 22.38 -3.78
C GLU A 45 -36.58 22.80 -4.26
N ARG A 46 -37.60 22.03 -3.90
CA ARG A 46 -39.01 22.38 -4.22
C ARG A 46 -39.56 23.47 -3.32
N GLU A 47 -39.24 23.40 -2.01
CA GLU A 47 -39.77 24.38 -1.02
C GLU A 47 -39.03 25.73 -1.10
N TYR A 48 -37.74 25.74 -1.41
CA TYR A 48 -36.88 26.93 -1.42
C TYR A 48 -35.95 27.01 -2.64
N PRO A 49 -36.49 27.21 -3.86
CA PRO A 49 -35.71 27.09 -5.09
C PRO A 49 -34.57 28.11 -5.23
N ASP A 50 -34.76 29.34 -4.78
CA ASP A 50 -33.76 30.39 -4.86
C ASP A 50 -32.58 30.14 -3.90
N ILE A 51 -32.85 29.65 -2.72
CA ILE A 51 -31.82 29.28 -1.73
C ILE A 51 -31.05 28.06 -2.24
N ALA A 52 -31.75 27.07 -2.76
CA ALA A 52 -31.13 25.88 -3.33
C ALA A 52 -30.22 26.20 -4.49
N LYS A 53 -30.60 27.13 -5.36
CA LYS A 53 -29.77 27.64 -6.45
C LYS A 53 -28.49 28.33 -5.95
N GLY A 54 -28.63 29.19 -4.94
CA GLY A 54 -27.49 29.88 -4.32
C GLY A 54 -26.50 28.90 -3.67
N ILE A 55 -27.01 27.90 -2.95
CA ILE A 55 -26.20 26.84 -2.34
C ILE A 55 -25.47 26.03 -3.43
N ARG A 56 -26.14 25.66 -4.52
CA ARG A 56 -25.54 24.93 -5.63
C ARG A 56 -24.40 25.73 -6.29
N GLN A 57 -24.63 27.00 -6.60
CA GLN A 57 -23.58 27.86 -7.17
C GLN A 57 -22.37 27.99 -6.26
N TRP A 58 -22.60 28.11 -4.96
CA TRP A 58 -21.53 28.13 -3.97
C TRP A 58 -20.76 26.79 -3.91
N GLN A 59 -21.48 25.65 -3.93
CA GLN A 59 -20.89 24.31 -3.96
C GLN A 59 -20.07 24.09 -5.24
N GLU A 60 -20.61 24.45 -6.41
CA GLU A 60 -19.89 24.37 -7.69
C GLU A 60 -18.63 25.23 -7.68
N SER A 61 -18.68 26.43 -7.13
CA SER A 61 -17.51 27.31 -7.03
C SER A 61 -16.42 26.73 -6.10
N LYS A 62 -16.81 26.05 -5.02
CA LYS A 62 -15.88 25.39 -4.10
C LYS A 62 -15.28 24.10 -4.67
N LEU A 63 -16.07 23.37 -5.47
CA LEU A 63 -15.62 22.14 -6.12
C LEU A 63 -14.79 22.40 -7.39
N ALA A 64 -14.85 23.62 -7.94
CA ALA A 64 -13.98 24.02 -9.04
C ALA A 64 -12.49 24.10 -8.65
N ASP A 65 -12.17 24.20 -7.36
CA ASP A 65 -10.81 24.04 -6.87
C ASP A 65 -10.37 22.58 -7.01
N ALA A 66 -9.36 22.32 -7.84
CA ALA A 66 -8.89 21.00 -8.26
C ALA A 66 -8.62 20.00 -7.14
N ASN A 67 -8.32 20.46 -5.92
CA ASN A 67 -8.01 19.63 -4.76
C ASN A 67 -9.25 18.99 -4.08
N SER A 68 -10.46 19.44 -4.42
CA SER A 68 -11.69 18.93 -3.79
C SER A 68 -12.35 17.78 -4.55
N THR A 69 -11.79 17.39 -5.70
CA THR A 69 -12.39 16.38 -6.59
C THR A 69 -11.75 15.00 -6.51
N VAL A 70 -10.77 14.81 -5.64
CA VAL A 70 -10.09 13.52 -5.46
C VAL A 70 -10.59 12.84 -4.18
N ARG A 71 -11.06 11.61 -4.33
CA ARG A 71 -11.43 10.73 -3.23
C ARG A 71 -10.35 9.68 -3.03
N THR A 72 -9.89 9.51 -1.79
CA THR A 72 -8.97 8.43 -1.43
C THR A 72 -9.74 7.23 -0.90
N LEU A 73 -9.62 6.12 -1.58
CA LEU A 73 -10.11 4.81 -1.14
C LEU A 73 -8.93 3.98 -0.64
N ARG A 74 -9.20 3.14 0.36
CA ARG A 74 -8.19 2.27 0.96
C ARG A 74 -8.65 0.84 0.89
N TYR A 75 -7.79 -0.02 0.37
CA TYR A 75 -8.08 -1.44 0.21
C TYR A 75 -7.01 -2.27 0.92
N LEU A 76 -7.46 -3.25 1.67
CA LEU A 76 -6.62 -4.32 2.21
C LEU A 76 -6.87 -5.58 1.40
N THR A 77 -5.83 -6.10 0.76
CA THR A 77 -5.89 -7.37 0.02
C THR A 77 -5.02 -8.38 0.74
N ILE A 78 -5.57 -9.54 1.07
CA ILE A 78 -4.85 -10.63 1.73
C ILE A 78 -4.77 -11.80 0.77
N THR A 79 -3.59 -12.39 0.69
CA THR A 79 -3.32 -13.52 -0.20
C THR A 79 -2.78 -14.68 0.61
N CYS A 80 -3.45 -15.82 0.56
CA CYS A 80 -2.96 -17.06 1.14
C CYS A 80 -2.71 -18.12 0.05
N ARG A 81 -1.83 -19.06 0.34
CA ARG A 81 -1.67 -20.28 -0.45
C ARG A 81 -2.53 -21.37 0.16
N ALA A 82 -3.37 -22.01 -0.65
CA ALA A 82 -4.21 -23.11 -0.22
C ALA A 82 -4.27 -24.17 -1.33
N ASP A 83 -4.34 -25.44 -0.94
CA ASP A 83 -4.42 -26.56 -1.88
C ASP A 83 -5.83 -26.74 -2.45
N SER A 84 -6.84 -26.17 -1.80
CA SER A 84 -8.23 -26.20 -2.23
C SER A 84 -8.99 -24.92 -1.87
N LEU A 85 -10.12 -24.70 -2.58
CA LEU A 85 -11.03 -23.60 -2.29
C LEU A 85 -11.63 -23.71 -0.88
N ASP A 86 -11.89 -24.92 -0.40
CA ASP A 86 -12.45 -25.15 0.92
C ASP A 86 -11.46 -24.72 2.03
N GLN A 87 -10.19 -25.07 1.87
CA GLN A 87 -9.14 -24.61 2.79
C GLN A 87 -9.01 -23.08 2.77
N ALA A 88 -9.03 -22.47 1.59
CA ALA A 88 -9.00 -21.01 1.47
C ALA A 88 -10.22 -20.37 2.16
N ASN A 89 -11.40 -20.92 1.98
CA ASN A 89 -12.63 -20.42 2.61
C ASN A 89 -12.57 -20.54 4.14
N ILE A 90 -12.06 -21.66 4.68
CA ILE A 90 -11.89 -21.86 6.12
C ILE A 90 -10.92 -20.79 6.68
N TYR A 91 -9.80 -20.60 5.99
CA TYR A 91 -8.80 -19.62 6.38
C TYR A 91 -9.37 -18.19 6.42
N PHE A 92 -10.01 -17.74 5.35
CA PHE A 92 -10.57 -16.38 5.29
C PHE A 92 -11.72 -16.17 6.25
N ARG A 93 -12.59 -17.17 6.50
CA ARG A 93 -13.64 -17.08 7.51
C ARG A 93 -13.10 -16.93 8.95
N ALA A 94 -11.95 -17.53 9.23
CA ALA A 94 -11.29 -17.36 10.53
C ALA A 94 -10.62 -15.98 10.66
N LEU A 95 -10.07 -15.47 9.56
CA LEU A 95 -9.31 -14.22 9.52
C LEU A 95 -10.22 -12.99 9.53
N GLU A 96 -11.37 -13.04 8.87
CA GLU A 96 -12.29 -11.90 8.70
C GLU A 96 -12.67 -11.23 10.03
N PRO A 97 -13.20 -11.95 11.05
CA PRO A 97 -13.55 -11.33 12.32
C PRO A 97 -12.34 -10.75 13.07
N MET A 98 -11.17 -11.35 12.95
CA MET A 98 -9.95 -10.80 13.57
C MET A 98 -9.57 -9.43 12.98
N ILE A 99 -9.77 -9.27 11.68
CA ILE A 99 -9.51 -8.01 10.99
C ILE A 99 -10.58 -6.98 11.37
N GLU A 100 -11.86 -7.37 11.35
CA GLU A 100 -12.96 -6.49 11.73
C GLU A 100 -12.79 -5.97 13.15
N ASP A 101 -12.47 -6.84 14.10
CA ASP A 101 -12.23 -6.48 15.50
C ASP A 101 -11.04 -5.53 15.66
N ALA A 102 -9.94 -5.77 14.95
CA ALA A 102 -8.78 -4.89 15.00
C ALA A 102 -9.10 -3.49 14.45
N PHE A 103 -9.76 -3.40 13.30
CA PHE A 103 -10.14 -2.11 12.72
C PHE A 103 -11.19 -1.39 13.55
N ALA A 104 -12.18 -2.09 14.12
CA ALA A 104 -13.15 -1.53 15.05
C ALA A 104 -12.46 -0.97 16.31
N GLY A 105 -11.47 -1.68 16.85
CA GLY A 105 -10.65 -1.20 17.96
C GLY A 105 -9.91 0.11 17.66
N TRP A 106 -9.55 0.34 16.41
CA TRP A 106 -8.93 1.60 15.95
C TRP A 106 -9.94 2.68 15.55
N GLY A 107 -11.25 2.44 15.75
CA GLY A 107 -12.31 3.37 15.36
C GLY A 107 -12.51 3.48 13.86
N SER A 108 -12.18 2.43 13.10
CA SER A 108 -12.34 2.35 11.65
C SER A 108 -13.24 1.18 11.29
N ASP A 109 -14.05 1.37 10.25
CA ASP A 109 -14.88 0.30 9.70
C ASP A 109 -14.18 -0.34 8.49
N ILE A 110 -14.26 -1.65 8.40
CA ILE A 110 -13.80 -2.43 7.24
C ILE A 110 -14.93 -3.35 6.79
N ALA A 111 -15.04 -3.57 5.48
CA ALA A 111 -16.03 -4.48 4.91
C ALA A 111 -15.42 -5.31 3.79
N VAL A 112 -15.80 -6.58 3.72
CA VAL A 112 -15.39 -7.48 2.64
C VAL A 112 -16.09 -7.08 1.35
N LEU A 113 -15.31 -6.82 0.31
CA LEU A 113 -15.84 -6.47 -1.01
C LEU A 113 -16.47 -7.70 -1.68
N GLY A 114 -17.71 -7.54 -2.14
CA GLY A 114 -18.37 -8.50 -3.01
C GLY A 114 -17.72 -8.58 -4.41
N THR A 115 -18.10 -9.57 -5.20
CA THR A 115 -17.53 -9.78 -6.54
C THR A 115 -17.69 -8.54 -7.45
N LEU A 116 -18.86 -7.93 -7.43
CA LEU A 116 -19.13 -6.71 -8.20
C LEU A 116 -18.28 -5.53 -7.78
N ASP A 117 -18.08 -5.35 -6.48
CA ASP A 117 -17.27 -4.26 -5.96
C ASP A 117 -15.79 -4.44 -6.29
N ARG A 118 -15.31 -5.71 -6.27
CA ARG A 118 -13.95 -6.03 -6.73
C ARG A 118 -13.76 -5.70 -8.21
N PHE A 119 -14.73 -6.04 -9.06
CA PHE A 119 -14.67 -5.66 -10.48
C PHE A 119 -14.72 -4.16 -10.69
N ARG A 120 -15.53 -3.43 -9.90
CA ARG A 120 -15.57 -1.97 -9.92
C ARG A 120 -14.22 -1.36 -9.57
N VAL A 121 -13.56 -1.88 -8.53
CA VAL A 121 -12.20 -1.44 -8.13
C VAL A 121 -11.21 -1.70 -9.25
N LEU A 122 -11.18 -2.90 -9.82
CA LEU A 122 -10.27 -3.25 -10.92
C LEU A 122 -10.55 -2.41 -12.17
N HIS A 123 -11.83 -2.19 -12.51
CA HIS A 123 -12.21 -1.31 -13.61
C HIS A 123 -11.69 0.12 -13.39
N GLY A 124 -11.89 0.69 -12.20
CA GLY A 124 -11.40 2.04 -11.87
C GLY A 124 -9.88 2.16 -11.95
N MET A 125 -9.15 1.09 -11.64
CA MET A 125 -7.70 1.03 -11.79
C MET A 125 -7.24 0.93 -13.25
N LEU A 126 -7.94 0.14 -14.06
CA LEU A 126 -7.51 -0.19 -15.42
C LEU A 126 -8.16 0.70 -16.50
N ARG A 127 -9.26 1.36 -16.15
CA ARG A 127 -10.00 2.31 -17.00
C ARG A 127 -10.33 3.59 -16.21
N PRO A 128 -9.33 4.34 -15.76
CA PRO A 128 -9.57 5.53 -14.97
C PRO A 128 -10.40 6.55 -15.76
N GLY A 129 -11.46 7.07 -15.14
CA GLY A 129 -12.38 8.03 -15.76
C GLY A 129 -13.53 7.41 -16.55
N GLU A 130 -13.53 6.11 -16.83
CA GLU A 130 -14.68 5.44 -17.46
C GLU A 130 -15.72 5.02 -16.39
N GLU A 131 -16.99 5.08 -16.73
CA GLU A 131 -18.05 4.56 -15.85
C GLU A 131 -18.09 3.03 -15.88
N PHE A 132 -18.18 2.44 -14.70
CA PHE A 132 -18.35 1.00 -14.57
C PHE A 132 -19.74 0.58 -15.07
N PRO A 133 -19.84 -0.32 -16.07
CA PRO A 133 -21.11 -0.74 -16.67
C PRO A 133 -21.88 -1.66 -15.72
N GLN A 134 -22.79 -1.12 -14.92
CA GLN A 134 -23.57 -1.88 -13.93
C GLN A 134 -24.52 -2.92 -14.56
N ALA A 135 -24.93 -2.73 -15.82
CA ALA A 135 -25.91 -3.61 -16.48
C ALA A 135 -25.31 -4.94 -16.96
N VAL A 136 -24.03 -4.96 -17.29
CA VAL A 136 -23.38 -6.08 -17.98
C VAL A 136 -23.08 -7.26 -17.04
N LEU A 137 -22.87 -7.00 -15.75
CA LEU A 137 -22.49 -8.06 -14.81
C LEU A 137 -23.64 -8.95 -14.34
N ARG A 138 -24.89 -8.60 -14.62
CA ARG A 138 -26.03 -9.50 -14.29
C ARG A 138 -26.10 -10.73 -15.17
N ASP A 139 -25.64 -10.63 -16.42
CA ASP A 139 -25.74 -11.73 -17.41
C ASP A 139 -24.40 -12.34 -17.84
N ALA A 140 -23.26 -11.70 -17.50
CA ALA A 140 -21.99 -12.03 -18.12
C ALA A 140 -20.85 -12.32 -17.14
N LEU A 141 -21.03 -13.26 -16.23
CA LEU A 141 -19.89 -13.91 -15.56
C LEU A 141 -18.92 -14.58 -16.55
N GLN A 142 -19.33 -14.72 -17.84
CA GLN A 142 -18.52 -15.34 -18.87
C GLN A 142 -17.49 -14.41 -19.50
N ASP A 143 -17.72 -13.10 -19.58
CA ASP A 143 -16.81 -12.16 -20.24
C ASP A 143 -16.50 -10.87 -19.44
N TRP A 144 -16.42 -11.01 -18.12
CA TRP A 144 -16.08 -9.89 -17.23
C TRP A 144 -14.75 -9.21 -17.58
N LYS A 145 -13.86 -9.95 -18.28
CA LYS A 145 -12.55 -9.41 -18.66
C LYS A 145 -12.64 -8.26 -19.65
N SER A 146 -13.56 -8.35 -20.61
CA SER A 146 -13.79 -7.27 -21.59
C SER A 146 -14.28 -5.99 -20.95
N ASP A 147 -14.99 -6.09 -19.83
CA ASP A 147 -15.53 -4.95 -19.11
C ASP A 147 -14.53 -4.30 -18.15
N VAL A 148 -13.59 -5.08 -17.65
CA VAL A 148 -12.59 -4.64 -16.66
C VAL A 148 -11.26 -4.28 -17.31
N LEU A 149 -10.80 -5.06 -18.29
CA LEU A 149 -9.50 -4.82 -18.92
C LEU A 149 -9.54 -3.59 -19.85
N PRO A 150 -8.43 -2.86 -19.98
CA PRO A 150 -8.35 -1.73 -20.90
C PRO A 150 -8.54 -2.20 -22.35
N ARG A 151 -9.17 -1.37 -23.18
CA ARG A 151 -9.44 -1.69 -24.59
C ARG A 151 -8.17 -1.83 -25.42
N SER A 152 -7.13 -1.11 -25.04
CA SER A 152 -5.80 -1.18 -25.64
C SER A 152 -4.73 -0.94 -24.60
N ILE A 153 -3.57 -1.56 -24.79
CA ILE A 153 -2.38 -1.34 -23.98
C ILE A 153 -1.23 -1.05 -24.94
N GLN A 154 -0.62 0.12 -24.80
CA GLN A 154 0.59 0.49 -25.54
C GLN A 154 1.69 0.74 -24.52
N GLN A 155 2.82 0.10 -24.71
CA GLN A 155 3.96 0.20 -23.81
C GLN A 155 5.07 1.04 -24.44
N PHE A 156 5.55 1.99 -23.67
CA PHE A 156 6.71 2.82 -23.98
C PHE A 156 7.77 2.64 -22.87
N ASN A 157 8.94 3.23 -23.05
CA ASN A 157 10.01 3.06 -22.07
C ASN A 157 9.67 3.59 -20.68
N ASP A 158 8.98 4.74 -20.62
CA ASP A 158 8.75 5.47 -19.37
C ASP A 158 7.28 5.52 -18.95
N TYR A 159 6.36 5.06 -19.81
CA TYR A 159 4.93 5.10 -19.55
C TYR A 159 4.16 4.03 -20.33
N LEU A 160 2.93 3.81 -19.90
CA LEU A 160 1.94 2.97 -20.56
C LEU A 160 0.77 3.84 -21.01
N ILE A 161 0.13 3.50 -22.13
CA ILE A 161 -1.17 4.03 -22.50
C ILE A 161 -2.20 2.92 -22.34
N LEU A 162 -3.16 3.14 -21.44
CA LEU A 162 -4.28 2.24 -21.17
C LEU A 162 -5.56 2.89 -21.72
N GLY A 163 -6.04 2.41 -22.87
CA GLY A 163 -7.12 3.10 -23.59
C GLY A 163 -6.70 4.53 -23.94
N ASP A 164 -7.37 5.52 -23.35
CA ASP A 164 -7.09 6.95 -23.54
C ASP A 164 -6.29 7.59 -22.40
N THR A 165 -5.85 6.78 -21.41
CA THR A 165 -5.16 7.28 -20.22
C THR A 165 -3.68 6.90 -20.24
N MET A 166 -2.82 7.88 -20.01
CA MET A 166 -1.39 7.65 -19.83
C MET A 166 -1.08 7.36 -18.35
N MET A 167 -0.30 6.32 -18.11
CA MET A 167 0.09 5.87 -16.78
C MET A 167 1.61 5.68 -16.71
N THR A 168 2.22 6.12 -15.64
CA THR A 168 3.61 5.78 -15.29
C THR A 168 3.65 5.06 -13.96
N VAL A 169 4.66 4.21 -13.77
CA VAL A 169 4.85 3.45 -12.53
C VAL A 169 6.17 3.88 -11.91
N LEU A 170 6.09 4.26 -10.65
CA LEU A 170 7.25 4.63 -9.84
C LEU A 170 7.44 3.56 -8.75
N THR A 171 8.69 3.16 -8.54
CA THR A 171 9.05 2.24 -7.46
C THR A 171 10.09 2.88 -6.56
N ALA A 172 9.98 2.67 -5.27
CA ALA A 172 11.00 3.11 -4.32
C ALA A 172 12.18 2.13 -4.38
N THR A 173 13.35 2.63 -4.76
CA THR A 173 14.59 1.84 -4.85
C THR A 173 15.45 1.94 -3.60
N GLN A 174 15.22 2.96 -2.77
CA GLN A 174 15.94 3.17 -1.52
C GLN A 174 14.98 3.68 -0.45
N TYR A 175 15.04 3.07 0.72
CA TYR A 175 14.26 3.48 1.88
C TYR A 175 15.18 4.17 2.88
N ARG A 176 14.64 5.15 3.61
CA ARG A 176 15.32 5.70 4.78
C ARG A 176 15.38 4.65 5.87
N LYS A 177 16.45 4.64 6.66
CA LYS A 177 16.63 3.71 7.80
C LYS A 177 15.56 3.92 8.89
N SER A 178 15.07 5.14 9.07
CA SER A 178 13.96 5.47 9.95
C SER A 178 13.01 6.45 9.26
N LEU A 179 11.73 6.28 9.51
CA LEU A 179 10.69 7.22 9.13
C LEU A 179 10.35 8.02 10.40
N ASP A 180 10.98 9.18 10.57
CA ASP A 180 10.79 10.03 11.74
C ASP A 180 9.40 10.68 11.79
N THR A 181 8.65 10.63 10.67
CA THR A 181 7.31 11.23 10.54
C THR A 181 6.44 10.43 9.57
N ASP A 182 5.14 10.35 9.86
CA ASP A 182 4.09 9.75 9.01
C ASP A 182 3.86 10.53 7.71
N THR A 183 4.61 11.61 7.46
CA THR A 183 4.41 12.53 6.34
C THR A 183 4.55 11.86 4.98
N PHE A 184 5.35 10.81 4.85
CA PHE A 184 5.56 10.14 3.56
C PHE A 184 4.28 9.51 3.01
N LEU A 185 3.63 8.64 3.77
CA LEU A 185 2.37 8.00 3.36
C LEU A 185 1.24 9.01 3.24
N HIS A 186 1.20 10.00 4.13
CA HIS A 186 0.22 11.08 4.06
C HIS A 186 0.40 11.89 2.77
N THR A 187 1.63 12.25 2.41
CA THR A 187 1.92 12.96 1.16
C THR A 187 1.49 12.15 -0.06
N LEU A 188 1.78 10.83 -0.08
CA LEU A 188 1.37 9.96 -1.18
C LEU A 188 -0.16 9.78 -1.24
N SER A 189 -0.84 9.73 -0.09
CA SER A 189 -2.30 9.60 -0.07
C SER A 189 -3.04 10.90 -0.38
N SER A 190 -2.38 12.05 -0.28
CA SER A 190 -2.96 13.38 -0.52
C SER A 190 -2.66 13.95 -1.91
N LEU A 191 -2.23 13.12 -2.85
CA LEU A 191 -2.01 13.54 -4.23
C LEU A 191 -3.33 14.04 -4.85
N SER A 192 -3.28 15.18 -5.53
CA SER A 192 -4.44 15.82 -6.16
C SER A 192 -4.77 15.27 -7.55
N TYR A 193 -4.19 14.15 -7.94
CA TYR A 193 -4.43 13.45 -9.21
C TYR A 193 -4.66 11.95 -8.97
N PRO A 194 -5.29 11.26 -9.93
CA PRO A 194 -5.49 9.82 -9.84
C PRO A 194 -4.18 9.10 -9.66
N SER A 195 -4.09 8.27 -8.66
CA SER A 195 -2.88 7.51 -8.34
C SER A 195 -3.21 6.26 -7.54
N PHE A 196 -2.34 5.25 -7.67
CA PHE A 196 -2.41 4.02 -6.89
C PHE A 196 -1.09 3.87 -6.16
N VAL A 197 -1.15 3.87 -4.84
CA VAL A 197 0.01 3.60 -4.00
C VAL A 197 -0.18 2.24 -3.36
N THR A 198 0.71 1.32 -3.63
CA THR A 198 0.64 -0.05 -3.13
C THR A 198 1.80 -0.34 -2.20
N LEU A 199 1.46 -0.82 -1.00
CA LEU A 199 2.39 -1.33 -0.01
C LEU A 199 2.20 -2.84 0.06
N ASP A 200 3.19 -3.60 -0.39
CA ASP A 200 3.19 -5.06 -0.32
C ASP A 200 3.96 -5.51 0.92
N PHE A 201 3.32 -6.32 1.75
CA PHE A 201 3.88 -6.91 2.94
C PHE A 201 3.93 -8.43 2.79
N ALA A 202 5.09 -9.01 2.94
CA ALA A 202 5.27 -10.45 2.96
C ALA A 202 5.91 -10.86 4.28
N PRO A 203 5.25 -11.70 5.08
CA PRO A 203 5.85 -12.25 6.29
C PRO A 203 7.03 -13.13 5.92
N VAL A 204 8.12 -13.00 6.64
CA VAL A 204 9.33 -13.79 6.46
C VAL A 204 9.60 -14.57 7.72
N GLN A 205 9.88 -15.85 7.58
CA GLN A 205 10.24 -16.68 8.72
C GLN A 205 11.53 -16.16 9.34
N GLN A 206 11.56 -16.11 10.67
CA GLN A 206 12.67 -15.58 11.44
C GLN A 206 14.00 -16.29 11.12
N GLU A 207 13.95 -17.61 10.89
CA GLU A 207 15.12 -18.39 10.45
C GLU A 207 15.74 -17.84 9.17
N VAL A 208 14.93 -17.48 8.18
CA VAL A 208 15.42 -16.93 6.91
C VAL A 208 16.07 -15.56 7.09
N ILE A 209 15.59 -14.77 8.05
CA ILE A 209 16.18 -13.46 8.38
C ILE A 209 17.50 -13.66 9.08
N ASN A 210 17.54 -14.53 10.09
CA ASN A 210 18.74 -14.84 10.86
C ASN A 210 19.83 -15.39 9.95
N ASP A 211 19.52 -16.33 9.05
CA ASP A 211 20.47 -16.85 8.08
C ASP A 211 21.07 -15.75 7.19
N LYS A 212 20.23 -14.81 6.71
CA LYS A 212 20.70 -13.69 5.93
C LYS A 212 21.57 -12.72 6.72
N LEU A 213 21.19 -12.40 7.93
CA LEU A 213 21.96 -11.51 8.82
C LEU A 213 23.31 -12.12 9.18
N VAL A 214 23.34 -13.42 9.53
CA VAL A 214 24.57 -14.16 9.77
C VAL A 214 25.46 -14.18 8.52
N ALA A 215 24.90 -14.46 7.36
CA ALA A 215 25.64 -14.42 6.09
C ALA A 215 26.20 -13.02 5.78
N MET A 216 25.43 -11.97 6.05
CA MET A 216 25.88 -10.57 5.90
C MET A 216 27.01 -10.23 6.87
N HIS A 217 26.91 -10.67 8.14
CA HIS A 217 27.95 -10.51 9.15
C HIS A 217 29.24 -11.20 8.72
N MET A 218 29.16 -12.49 8.35
CA MET A 218 30.33 -13.26 7.90
C MET A 218 31.01 -12.67 6.66
N ASN A 219 30.22 -12.16 5.70
CA ASN A 219 30.77 -11.48 4.51
C ASN A 219 31.48 -10.18 4.89
N ASN A 220 30.90 -9.39 5.79
CA ASN A 220 31.53 -8.16 6.26
C ASN A 220 32.83 -8.43 7.02
N GLU A 221 32.87 -9.48 7.86
CA GLU A 221 34.11 -9.91 8.56
C GLU A 221 35.18 -10.37 7.58
N ARG A 222 34.84 -11.08 6.51
CA ARG A 222 35.78 -11.44 5.44
C ARG A 222 36.34 -10.18 4.77
N GLU A 223 35.48 -9.23 4.38
CA GLU A 223 35.92 -7.98 3.77
C GLU A 223 36.84 -7.17 4.69
N ILE A 224 36.61 -7.20 6.00
CA ILE A 224 37.47 -6.57 7.02
C ILE A 224 38.83 -7.25 7.07
N ASN A 225 38.86 -8.59 7.13
CA ASN A 225 40.07 -9.36 7.19
C ASN A 225 40.93 -9.20 5.91
N ASP A 226 40.28 -9.23 4.74
CA ASP A 226 40.94 -9.01 3.46
C ASP A 226 41.58 -7.60 3.37
N GLU A 227 40.88 -6.58 3.88
CA GLU A 227 41.43 -5.21 3.93
C GLU A 227 42.64 -5.10 4.86
N ILE A 228 42.57 -5.76 6.02
CA ILE A 228 43.68 -5.78 6.99
C ILE A 228 44.87 -6.50 6.39
N GLU A 229 44.66 -7.62 5.73
CA GLU A 229 45.69 -8.40 5.10
C GLU A 229 46.38 -7.61 3.95
N GLN A 230 45.62 -7.00 3.07
CA GLN A 230 46.11 -6.13 1.99
C GLN A 230 46.98 -4.98 2.51
N LYS A 231 46.53 -4.31 3.58
CA LYS A 231 47.26 -3.21 4.22
C LYS A 231 48.57 -3.70 4.87
N ARG A 232 48.57 -4.90 5.48
CA ARG A 232 49.78 -5.53 6.05
C ARG A 232 50.78 -5.86 4.95
N GLN A 233 50.31 -6.42 3.85
CA GLN A 233 51.18 -6.70 2.69
C GLN A 233 51.78 -5.44 2.08
N ALA A 234 51.05 -4.31 2.16
CA ALA A 234 51.54 -3.00 1.77
C ALA A 234 52.48 -2.33 2.80
N GLY A 235 52.85 -3.04 3.89
CA GLY A 235 53.75 -2.52 4.93
C GLY A 235 53.13 -1.50 5.88
N GLN A 236 51.82 -1.41 5.94
CA GLN A 236 51.11 -0.50 6.85
C GLN A 236 50.79 -1.20 8.18
N ILE A 237 51.01 -0.51 9.29
CA ILE A 237 50.54 -0.97 10.60
C ILE A 237 49.05 -0.66 10.71
N VAL A 238 48.23 -1.71 10.58
CA VAL A 238 46.78 -1.56 10.68
C VAL A 238 46.30 -2.09 12.02
N THR A 239 45.72 -1.23 12.83
CA THR A 239 45.17 -1.56 14.15
C THR A 239 43.63 -1.67 14.15
N SER A 240 42.97 -1.17 13.10
CA SER A 240 41.51 -1.21 13.00
C SER A 240 41.06 -1.18 11.53
N PRO A 241 39.89 -1.80 11.23
CA PRO A 241 39.30 -1.71 9.90
C PRO A 241 38.87 -0.27 9.56
N SER A 242 38.56 -0.04 8.29
CA SER A 242 37.99 1.24 7.86
C SER A 242 36.71 1.57 8.63
N TYR A 243 36.48 2.85 8.89
CA TYR A 243 35.30 3.32 9.64
C TYR A 243 33.99 2.80 9.04
N THR A 244 33.89 2.78 7.71
CA THR A 244 32.67 2.35 7.00
C THR A 244 32.35 0.87 7.26
N LYS A 245 33.37 0.01 7.22
CA LYS A 245 33.19 -1.43 7.46
C LYS A 245 32.89 -1.74 8.94
N LYS A 246 33.55 -1.01 9.85
CA LYS A 246 33.25 -1.09 11.27
C LYS A 246 31.81 -0.68 11.55
N LYS A 247 31.37 0.46 11.03
CA LYS A 247 29.98 0.93 11.18
C LYS A 247 28.97 -0.06 10.64
N ARG A 248 29.25 -0.68 9.46
CA ARG A 248 28.39 -1.70 8.87
C ARG A 248 28.29 -2.94 9.76
N ARG A 249 29.39 -3.35 10.39
CA ARG A 249 29.39 -4.46 11.35
C ARG A 249 28.51 -4.14 12.53
N ASP A 250 28.73 -2.99 13.16
CA ASP A 250 27.99 -2.54 14.33
C ASP A 250 26.45 -2.46 14.01
N GLU A 251 26.11 -1.98 12.82
CA GLU A 251 24.72 -1.95 12.34
C GLU A 251 24.12 -3.37 12.13
N ILE A 252 24.89 -4.33 11.64
CA ILE A 252 24.43 -5.72 11.47
C ILE A 252 24.25 -6.39 12.83
N GLU A 253 25.18 -6.19 13.76
CA GLU A 253 25.11 -6.72 15.11
C GLU A 253 23.87 -6.17 15.88
N GLU A 254 23.62 -4.86 15.79
CA GLU A 254 22.42 -4.23 16.34
C GLU A 254 21.13 -4.84 15.75
N TYR A 255 21.13 -5.14 14.44
CA TYR A 255 19.98 -5.78 13.79
C TYR A 255 19.77 -7.23 14.26
N ILE A 256 20.86 -8.00 14.46
CA ILE A 256 20.80 -9.36 15.00
C ILE A 256 20.23 -9.32 16.42
N GLU A 257 20.73 -8.43 17.27
CA GLU A 257 20.21 -8.26 18.64
C GLU A 257 18.72 -7.86 18.65
N MET A 258 18.29 -7.00 17.74
CA MET A 258 16.87 -6.63 17.61
C MET A 258 15.99 -7.81 17.19
N VAL A 259 16.44 -8.63 16.24
CA VAL A 259 15.68 -9.80 15.76
C VAL A 259 15.63 -10.88 16.83
N ASP A 260 16.73 -11.10 17.57
CA ASP A 260 16.79 -12.08 18.65
C ASP A 260 15.99 -11.64 19.89
N ALA A 261 15.94 -10.34 20.18
CA ALA A 261 15.18 -9.80 21.32
C ALA A 261 13.67 -9.76 21.08
N ASN A 262 13.27 -9.62 19.83
CA ASN A 262 11.87 -9.61 19.40
C ASN A 262 11.58 -10.99 18.79
N ASP A 263 10.73 -11.77 19.43
CA ASP A 263 10.13 -13.00 18.86
C ASP A 263 9.20 -12.66 17.65
N GLU A 264 9.48 -11.54 16.97
CA GLU A 264 8.66 -10.92 15.96
C GLU A 264 9.06 -11.39 14.56
N LYS A 265 8.05 -11.68 13.74
CA LYS A 265 8.24 -12.03 12.33
C LYS A 265 8.79 -10.81 11.56
N GLY A 266 9.82 -11.01 10.78
CA GLY A 266 10.26 -9.99 9.86
C GLY A 266 9.24 -9.78 8.75
N VAL A 267 9.03 -8.53 8.37
CA VAL A 267 8.14 -8.17 7.28
C VAL A 267 8.94 -7.48 6.18
N PHE A 268 8.90 -8.04 4.97
CA PHE A 268 9.41 -7.33 3.80
C PHE A 268 8.33 -6.39 3.27
N LEU A 269 8.69 -5.12 3.17
CA LEU A 269 7.86 -4.08 2.58
C LEU A 269 8.37 -3.75 1.18
N ASN A 270 7.49 -3.80 0.19
CA ASN A 270 7.73 -3.27 -1.13
C ASN A 270 6.70 -2.18 -1.44
N LEU A 271 7.17 -1.02 -1.86
CA LEU A 271 6.34 0.13 -2.19
C LEU A 271 6.33 0.34 -3.70
N LEU A 272 5.15 0.31 -4.30
CA LEU A 272 4.88 0.62 -5.71
C LEU A 272 3.88 1.79 -5.79
N VAL A 273 4.19 2.81 -6.58
CA VAL A 273 3.35 3.99 -6.79
C VAL A 273 3.03 4.17 -8.26
#